data_51c6f1a8814d02224f1e4d0e36b439b6
#
_entry.id   51c6f1a8814d02224f1e4d0e36b439b6
#
_cell.length_a   1.000
_cell.length_b   1.000
_cell.length_c   1.000
_cell.angle_alpha   90.00
_cell.angle_beta   90.00
_cell.angle_gamma   90.00
#
_symmetry.space_group_name_H-M   'P 1'
#
loop_
_entity.id
_entity.type
_entity.pdbx_description
1 polymer ?
#
loop_
_entity_poly.entity_id
_entity_poly.type
_entity_poly.pdbx_seq_one_letter_code
_entity_poly.pdbx_strand_id
1 'polypeptide(L)'
;EVKAENGIKTLYCPNSQCPAKHVKLFTLFVSRNGMNIDGLSEETLEKFIDAGYIKEFADIFHLDRYYEEIVATPGFGQKSYDNLMDSVEKARNVELSALIYSLGIPNIGSANAKLICKAFNNNIEKIRNASVEELIEIDGIGEIMAEKFCQYFADEDNIKKLDNLLKEVN
;
A
#
# COMPACT_ATOMS: atom_id res chain seq x y z
N GLU A 1 16.19 13.70 9.42
CA GLU A 1 17.59 13.83 9.04
C GLU A 1 17.74 13.71 7.53
N VAL A 2 18.48 14.64 6.91
CA VAL A 2 18.67 14.71 5.47
C VAL A 2 20.12 14.35 5.15
N LYS A 3 20.31 13.46 4.19
CA LYS A 3 21.66 13.08 3.75
C LYS A 3 21.90 13.58 2.33
N ALA A 4 23.11 14.04 2.09
CA ALA A 4 23.57 14.39 0.75
C ALA A 4 24.56 13.34 0.28
N GLU A 5 24.37 12.84 -0.92
CA GLU A 5 25.28 11.90 -1.57
C GLU A 5 25.85 12.49 -2.85
N ASN A 6 27.14 12.36 -3.03
CA ASN A 6 27.86 12.78 -4.24
C ASN A 6 27.62 14.23 -4.67
N GLY A 7 27.50 15.13 -3.72
CA GLY A 7 27.27 16.54 -4.00
C GLY A 7 25.89 16.87 -4.57
N ILE A 8 25.08 15.87 -4.79
CA ILE A 8 23.68 16.05 -5.20
C ILE A 8 22.83 15.98 -3.94
N LYS A 9 22.07 17.01 -3.68
CA LYS A 9 21.16 17.04 -2.54
C LYS A 9 19.96 16.14 -2.81
N THR A 10 20.06 14.90 -2.41
CA THR A 10 18.92 13.99 -2.42
C THR A 10 18.30 14.02 -1.03
N LEU A 11 17.08 14.50 -0.93
CA LEU A 11 16.35 14.50 0.31
C LEU A 11 15.94 13.06 0.64
N TYR A 12 16.54 12.53 1.69
CA TYR A 12 16.30 11.18 2.12
C TYR A 12 15.86 11.17 3.59
N CYS A 13 14.71 10.58 3.85
CA CYS A 13 14.22 10.45 5.22
C CYS A 13 14.39 9.00 5.68
N PRO A 14 15.33 8.73 6.60
CA PRO A 14 15.57 7.38 7.08
C PRO A 14 14.53 6.89 8.08
N ASN A 15 13.69 7.77 8.60
CA ASN A 15 12.69 7.43 9.61
C ASN A 15 11.48 6.75 8.96
N SER A 16 11.19 5.52 9.35
CA SER A 16 10.03 4.77 8.86
C SER A 16 8.70 5.42 9.26
N GLN A 17 8.71 6.28 10.28
CA GLN A 17 7.54 7.02 10.72
C GLN A 17 7.43 8.40 10.08
N CYS A 18 8.29 8.71 9.11
CA CYS A 18 8.26 9.99 8.44
C CYS A 18 6.93 10.24 7.72
N PRO A 19 6.22 11.38 8.00
CA PRO A 19 4.93 11.65 7.36
C PRO A 19 4.98 11.65 5.83
N ALA A 20 6.07 12.16 5.24
CA ALA A 20 6.23 12.17 3.79
C ALA A 20 6.26 10.75 3.20
N LYS A 21 6.90 9.80 3.88
CA LYS A 21 6.92 8.40 3.46
C LYS A 21 5.55 7.75 3.60
N HIS A 22 4.84 8.07 4.68
CA HIS A 22 3.49 7.58 4.90
C HIS A 22 2.56 8.03 3.78
N VAL A 23 2.58 9.32 3.45
CA VAL A 23 1.72 9.85 2.37
C VAL A 23 2.01 9.14 1.05
N LYS A 24 3.28 8.96 0.71
CA LYS A 24 3.67 8.27 -0.53
C LYS A 24 3.21 6.82 -0.58
N LEU A 25 3.32 6.11 0.54
CA LEU A 25 2.85 4.73 0.63
C LEU A 25 1.34 4.64 0.39
N PHE A 26 0.57 5.54 1.01
CA PHE A 26 -0.87 5.57 0.81
C PHE A 26 -1.26 6.03 -0.60
N THR A 27 -0.50 6.95 -1.18
CA THR A 27 -0.71 7.39 -2.56
C THR A 27 -0.55 6.22 -3.53
N LEU A 28 0.48 5.40 -3.32
CA LEU A 28 0.70 4.18 -4.10
C LEU A 28 -0.43 3.17 -3.87
N PHE A 29 -0.82 2.99 -2.60
CA PHE A 29 -1.87 2.04 -2.22
C PHE A 29 -3.19 2.33 -2.95
N VAL A 30 -3.59 3.59 -3.03
CA VAL A 30 -4.85 3.99 -3.66
C VAL A 30 -4.72 4.23 -5.16
N SER A 31 -3.52 4.11 -5.71
CA SER A 31 -3.27 4.39 -7.13
C SER A 31 -4.04 3.44 -8.05
N ARG A 32 -4.11 3.83 -9.32
CA ARG A 32 -4.83 3.08 -10.35
C ARG A 32 -4.37 1.63 -10.48
N ASN A 33 -3.06 1.40 -10.38
CA ASN A 33 -2.48 0.05 -10.48
C ASN A 33 -2.50 -0.70 -9.15
N GLY A 34 -2.77 0.00 -8.06
CA GLY A 34 -2.95 -0.59 -6.73
C GLY A 34 -4.41 -0.90 -6.45
N MET A 35 -4.91 -0.43 -5.31
CA MET A 35 -6.31 -0.67 -4.91
C MET A 35 -7.33 0.14 -5.73
N ASN A 36 -6.85 1.13 -6.50
CA ASN A 36 -7.68 1.95 -7.38
C ASN A 36 -8.85 2.60 -6.64
N ILE A 37 -8.53 3.31 -5.57
CA ILE A 37 -9.52 4.03 -4.76
C ILE A 37 -9.56 5.50 -5.18
N ASP A 38 -10.66 5.94 -5.75
CA ASP A 38 -10.88 7.34 -6.11
C ASP A 38 -11.30 8.15 -4.89
N GLY A 39 -11.02 9.45 -4.92
CA GLY A 39 -11.44 10.35 -3.86
C GLY A 39 -10.38 10.61 -2.80
N LEU A 40 -9.24 9.94 -2.87
CA LEU A 40 -8.12 10.14 -1.94
C LEU A 40 -6.91 10.71 -2.71
N SER A 41 -6.91 12.04 -2.90
CA SER A 41 -5.74 12.72 -3.44
C SER A 41 -4.61 12.72 -2.39
N GLU A 42 -3.39 13.05 -2.82
CA GLU A 42 -2.26 13.16 -1.91
C GLU A 42 -2.56 14.16 -0.77
N GLU A 43 -3.16 15.29 -1.11
CA GLU A 43 -3.54 16.31 -0.12
C GLU A 43 -4.57 15.76 0.88
N THR A 44 -5.58 15.04 0.40
CA THR A 44 -6.61 14.44 1.24
C THR A 44 -6.01 13.37 2.16
N LEU A 45 -5.14 12.53 1.62
CA LEU A 45 -4.43 11.52 2.41
C LEU A 45 -3.60 12.17 3.52
N GLU A 46 -2.89 13.23 3.19
CA GLU A 46 -2.09 13.97 4.18
C GLU A 46 -2.96 14.49 5.32
N LYS A 47 -4.10 15.08 5.00
CA LYS A 47 -5.05 15.58 6.00
C LYS A 47 -5.57 14.45 6.89
N PHE A 48 -5.92 13.31 6.32
CA PHE A 48 -6.46 12.18 7.06
C PHE A 48 -5.40 11.51 7.94
N ILE A 49 -4.16 11.44 7.47
CA ILE A 49 -3.05 10.92 8.24
C ILE A 49 -2.74 11.85 9.43
N ASP A 50 -2.69 13.15 9.18
CA ASP A 50 -2.44 14.15 10.23
C ASP A 50 -3.55 14.16 11.29
N ALA A 51 -4.79 13.95 10.86
CA ALA A 51 -5.93 13.87 11.77
C ALA A 51 -6.01 12.55 12.56
N GLY A 52 -5.20 11.56 12.16
CA GLY A 52 -5.20 10.25 12.81
C GLY A 52 -6.28 9.29 12.32
N TYR A 53 -6.94 9.60 11.22
CA TYR A 53 -7.99 8.74 10.66
C TYR A 53 -7.40 7.51 9.96
N ILE A 54 -6.22 7.66 9.36
CA ILE A 54 -5.52 6.61 8.65
C ILE A 54 -4.14 6.40 9.27
N LYS A 55 -3.90 5.23 9.83
CA LYS A 55 -2.60 4.85 10.40
C LYS A 55 -1.99 3.70 9.62
N GLU A 56 -2.83 2.81 9.09
CA GLU A 56 -2.41 1.70 8.24
C GLU A 56 -3.41 1.51 7.11
N PHE A 57 -3.08 0.67 6.14
CA PHE A 57 -3.92 0.49 4.94
C PHE A 57 -5.34 0.04 5.27
N ALA A 58 -5.50 -0.84 6.25
CA ALA A 58 -6.82 -1.33 6.66
C ALA A 58 -7.75 -0.21 7.15
N ASP A 59 -7.20 0.87 7.68
CA ASP A 59 -7.99 1.99 8.19
C ASP A 59 -8.79 2.70 7.09
N ILE A 60 -8.34 2.63 5.85
CA ILE A 60 -9.06 3.20 4.71
C ILE A 60 -10.46 2.57 4.59
N PHE A 61 -10.58 1.29 4.93
CA PHE A 61 -11.85 0.57 4.88
C PHE A 61 -12.76 0.87 6.07
N HIS A 62 -12.31 1.68 7.01
CA HIS A 62 -13.03 2.06 8.22
C HIS A 62 -13.19 3.57 8.37
N LEU A 63 -13.08 4.31 7.28
CA LEU A 63 -13.25 5.78 7.30
C LEU A 63 -14.66 6.21 7.69
N ASP A 64 -15.62 5.32 7.60
CA ASP A 64 -17.00 5.57 8.03
C ASP A 64 -17.10 5.93 9.53
N ARG A 65 -16.12 5.53 10.33
CA ARG A 65 -16.00 5.92 11.73
C ARG A 65 -15.88 7.42 11.92
N TYR A 66 -15.36 8.11 10.90
CA TYR A 66 -15.07 9.54 10.93
C TYR A 66 -15.96 10.32 9.97
N TYR A 67 -17.15 9.77 9.69
CA TYR A 67 -18.08 10.35 8.72
C TYR A 67 -18.33 11.84 8.96
N GLU A 68 -18.69 12.22 10.19
CA GLU A 68 -19.01 13.60 10.53
C GLU A 68 -17.83 14.54 10.31
N GLU A 69 -16.65 14.11 10.74
CA GLU A 69 -15.42 14.88 10.61
C GLU A 69 -15.01 15.02 9.15
N ILE A 70 -15.13 13.95 8.38
CA ILE A 70 -14.74 13.95 6.97
C ILE A 70 -15.65 14.85 6.14
N VAL A 71 -16.96 14.77 6.30
CA VAL A 71 -17.89 15.60 5.53
C VAL A 71 -17.80 17.07 5.93
N ALA A 72 -17.35 17.35 7.16
CA ALA A 72 -17.14 18.70 7.64
C ALA A 72 -15.82 19.31 7.18
N THR A 73 -14.92 18.51 6.63
CA THR A 73 -13.61 18.97 6.15
C THR A 73 -13.78 19.91 4.95
N PRO A 74 -13.18 21.12 4.98
CA PRO A 74 -13.25 22.04 3.84
C PRO A 74 -12.74 21.39 2.55
N GLY A 75 -13.50 21.53 1.47
CA GLY A 75 -13.19 20.95 0.17
C GLY A 75 -13.60 19.49 0.01
N PHE A 76 -14.13 18.91 1.07
CA PHE A 76 -14.66 17.54 1.04
C PHE A 76 -16.14 17.51 1.26
N GLY A 77 -17.00 17.02 1.31
CA GLY A 77 -18.42 17.12 1.53
C GLY A 77 -19.11 15.76 1.39
N GLN A 78 -20.42 15.75 1.49
CA GLN A 78 -21.19 14.51 1.45
C GLN A 78 -20.96 13.73 0.15
N LYS A 79 -20.97 14.42 -0.99
CA LYS A 79 -20.81 13.77 -2.29
C LYS A 79 -19.42 13.13 -2.44
N SER A 80 -18.38 13.85 -2.00
CA SER A 80 -17.02 13.31 -2.02
C SER A 80 -16.90 12.10 -1.10
N TYR A 81 -17.52 12.16 0.06
CA TYR A 81 -17.55 11.04 0.99
C TYR A 81 -18.25 9.82 0.37
N ASP A 82 -19.41 10.02 -0.23
CA ASP A 82 -20.16 8.93 -0.85
C ASP A 82 -19.38 8.28 -2.00
N ASN A 83 -18.74 9.10 -2.83
CA ASN A 83 -17.88 8.60 -3.92
C ASN A 83 -16.68 7.82 -3.39
N LEU A 84 -16.08 8.31 -2.31
CA LEU A 84 -14.95 7.64 -1.66
C LEU A 84 -15.38 6.27 -1.12
N MET A 85 -16.49 6.21 -0.40
CA MET A 85 -16.97 4.96 0.18
C MET A 85 -17.34 3.94 -0.90
N ASP A 86 -17.89 4.40 -2.01
CA ASP A 86 -18.19 3.56 -3.17
C ASP A 86 -16.91 2.92 -3.73
N SER A 87 -15.86 3.73 -3.90
CA SER A 87 -14.56 3.24 -4.38
C SER A 87 -13.92 2.27 -3.38
N VAL A 88 -14.04 2.55 -2.08
CA VAL A 88 -13.52 1.66 -1.03
C VAL A 88 -14.22 0.29 -1.09
N GLU A 89 -15.53 0.27 -1.25
CA GLU A 89 -16.26 -0.98 -1.36
C GLU A 89 -15.86 -1.80 -2.60
N LYS A 90 -15.64 -1.11 -3.72
CA LYS A 90 -15.15 -1.77 -4.94
C LYS A 90 -13.76 -2.35 -4.73
N ALA A 91 -12.92 -1.66 -3.97
CA ALA A 91 -11.55 -2.11 -3.69
C ALA A 91 -11.50 -3.40 -2.86
N ARG A 92 -12.57 -3.75 -2.17
CA ARG A 92 -12.63 -5.02 -1.42
C ARG A 92 -12.56 -6.23 -2.34
N ASN A 93 -12.86 -6.07 -3.62
CA ASN A 93 -12.82 -7.14 -4.63
C ASN A 93 -11.59 -7.04 -5.54
N VAL A 94 -10.52 -6.43 -5.04
CA VAL A 94 -9.29 -6.23 -5.81
C VAL A 94 -8.60 -7.56 -6.12
N GLU A 95 -7.92 -7.61 -7.26
CA GLU A 95 -7.07 -8.74 -7.60
C GLU A 95 -5.85 -8.82 -6.67
N LEU A 96 -5.40 -10.03 -6.37
CA LEU A 96 -4.26 -10.21 -5.47
C LEU A 96 -3.00 -9.51 -5.97
N SER A 97 -2.76 -9.52 -7.28
CA SER A 97 -1.59 -8.82 -7.85
C SER A 97 -1.63 -7.32 -7.59
N ALA A 98 -2.81 -6.70 -7.69
CA ALA A 98 -2.98 -5.29 -7.38
C ALA A 98 -2.76 -5.02 -5.89
N LEU A 99 -3.24 -5.90 -5.03
CA LEU A 99 -3.01 -5.81 -3.59
C LEU A 99 -1.51 -5.86 -3.27
N ILE A 100 -0.79 -6.83 -3.83
CA ILE A 100 0.66 -6.99 -3.63
C ILE A 100 1.40 -5.74 -4.09
N TYR A 101 1.05 -5.22 -5.28
CA TYR A 101 1.65 -3.99 -5.78
C TYR A 101 1.39 -2.82 -4.83
N SER A 102 0.16 -2.70 -4.33
CA SER A 102 -0.24 -1.60 -3.46
C SER A 102 0.49 -1.56 -2.11
N LEU A 103 1.08 -2.68 -1.69
CA LEU A 103 1.85 -2.73 -0.44
C LEU A 103 3.14 -1.91 -0.51
N GLY A 104 3.60 -1.55 -1.71
CA GLY A 104 4.79 -0.74 -1.87
C GLY A 104 6.09 -1.47 -1.60
N ILE A 105 6.15 -2.77 -1.90
CA ILE A 105 7.34 -3.57 -1.70
C ILE A 105 8.45 -3.06 -2.63
N PRO A 106 9.65 -2.72 -2.12
CA PRO A 106 10.73 -2.18 -2.94
C PRO A 106 11.05 -3.09 -4.13
N ASN A 107 11.25 -2.49 -5.30
CA ASN A 107 11.61 -3.13 -6.56
C ASN A 107 10.52 -4.03 -7.17
N ILE A 108 9.33 -4.07 -6.58
CA ILE A 108 8.21 -4.87 -7.10
C ILE A 108 7.19 -3.93 -7.74
N GLY A 109 7.15 -3.92 -9.07
CA GLY A 109 6.15 -3.19 -9.84
C GLY A 109 4.91 -4.04 -10.12
N SER A 110 3.94 -3.47 -10.83
CA SER A 110 2.69 -4.16 -11.14
C SER A 110 2.91 -5.43 -11.96
N ALA A 111 3.82 -5.40 -12.93
CA ALA A 111 4.15 -6.57 -13.75
C ALA A 111 4.77 -7.69 -12.92
N ASN A 112 5.69 -7.34 -12.02
CA ASN A 112 6.35 -8.30 -11.15
C ASN A 112 5.36 -8.92 -10.15
N ALA A 113 4.45 -8.11 -9.61
CA ALA A 113 3.39 -8.61 -8.73
C ALA A 113 2.52 -9.65 -9.44
N LYS A 114 2.18 -9.41 -10.69
CA LYS A 114 1.40 -10.36 -11.50
C LYS A 114 2.14 -11.66 -11.73
N LEU A 115 3.45 -11.58 -12.02
CA LEU A 115 4.29 -12.77 -12.20
C LEU A 115 4.33 -13.62 -10.94
N ILE A 116 4.53 -12.98 -9.79
CA ILE A 116 4.58 -13.69 -8.51
C ILE A 116 3.24 -14.35 -8.19
N CYS A 117 2.15 -13.61 -8.33
CA CYS A 117 0.82 -14.15 -8.05
C CYS A 117 0.47 -15.33 -8.96
N LYS A 118 0.84 -15.25 -10.23
CA LYS A 118 0.62 -16.32 -11.20
C LYS A 118 1.41 -17.56 -10.83
N ALA A 119 2.68 -17.39 -10.45
CA ALA A 119 3.55 -18.50 -10.08
C ALA A 119 3.06 -19.27 -8.87
N PHE A 120 2.38 -18.61 -7.95
CA PHE A 120 1.84 -19.23 -6.74
C PHE A 120 0.32 -19.44 -6.79
N ASN A 121 -0.27 -19.38 -7.99
CA ASN A 121 -1.71 -19.61 -8.21
C ASN A 121 -2.60 -18.70 -7.33
N ASN A 122 -2.19 -17.45 -7.12
CA ASN A 122 -2.90 -16.48 -6.29
C ASN A 122 -3.11 -16.94 -4.84
N ASN A 123 -2.19 -17.73 -4.33
CA ASN A 123 -2.26 -18.21 -2.94
C ASN A 123 -1.39 -17.31 -2.05
N ILE A 124 -2.04 -16.43 -1.29
CA ILE A 124 -1.33 -15.44 -0.44
C ILE A 124 -0.45 -16.12 0.61
N GLU A 125 -0.87 -17.26 1.15
CA GLU A 125 -0.08 -17.96 2.16
C GLU A 125 1.23 -18.49 1.58
N LYS A 126 1.20 -18.98 0.35
CA LYS A 126 2.41 -19.42 -0.35
C LYS A 126 3.30 -18.25 -0.71
N ILE A 127 2.68 -17.14 -1.14
CA ILE A 127 3.41 -15.93 -1.54
C ILE A 127 4.17 -15.34 -0.35
N ARG A 128 3.50 -15.19 0.79
CA ARG A 128 4.12 -14.57 1.97
C ARG A 128 5.19 -15.47 2.61
N ASN A 129 5.17 -16.76 2.36
CA ASN A 129 6.15 -17.72 2.88
C ASN A 129 7.17 -18.15 1.82
N ALA A 130 7.17 -17.52 0.65
CA ALA A 130 8.09 -17.86 -0.43
C ALA A 130 9.54 -17.55 -0.05
N SER A 131 10.45 -18.45 -0.44
CA SER A 131 11.89 -18.25 -0.24
C SER A 131 12.48 -17.46 -1.41
N VAL A 132 13.70 -16.94 -1.22
CA VAL A 132 14.45 -16.27 -2.28
C VAL A 132 14.62 -17.22 -3.46
N GLU A 133 14.98 -18.47 -3.20
CA GLU A 133 15.20 -19.50 -4.20
C GLU A 133 13.95 -19.76 -5.04
N GLU A 134 12.79 -19.85 -4.41
CA GLU A 134 11.52 -20.02 -5.10
C GLU A 134 11.18 -18.83 -6.00
N LEU A 135 11.45 -17.63 -5.51
CA LEU A 135 11.15 -16.40 -6.25
C LEU A 135 12.09 -16.24 -7.47
N ILE A 136 13.36 -16.59 -7.34
CA ILE A 136 14.33 -16.49 -8.42
C ILE A 136 13.96 -17.43 -9.58
N GLU A 137 13.32 -18.56 -9.31
CA GLU A 137 12.85 -19.47 -10.33
C GLU A 137 11.79 -18.87 -11.24
N ILE A 138 11.14 -17.81 -10.80
CA ILE A 138 10.15 -17.10 -11.61
C ILE A 138 10.87 -16.27 -12.66
N ASP A 139 10.57 -16.52 -13.93
CA ASP A 139 11.14 -15.75 -15.03
C ASP A 139 10.75 -14.28 -14.89
N GLY A 140 11.75 -13.40 -14.89
CA GLY A 140 11.56 -11.97 -14.71
C GLY A 140 11.79 -11.47 -13.28
N ILE A 141 12.01 -12.37 -12.32
CA ILE A 141 12.31 -12.00 -10.93
C ILE A 141 13.79 -12.24 -10.66
N GLY A 142 14.52 -11.15 -10.39
CA GLY A 142 15.95 -11.24 -10.07
C GLY A 142 16.19 -11.43 -8.59
N GLU A 143 17.46 -11.69 -8.25
CA GLU A 143 17.90 -11.92 -6.87
C GLU A 143 17.57 -10.74 -5.95
N ILE A 144 17.82 -9.51 -6.40
CA ILE A 144 17.56 -8.30 -5.60
C ILE A 144 16.07 -8.17 -5.30
N MET A 145 15.22 -8.40 -6.30
CA MET A 145 13.77 -8.36 -6.12
C MET A 145 13.30 -9.41 -5.11
N ALA A 146 13.84 -10.63 -5.25
CA ALA A 146 13.50 -11.74 -4.37
C ALA A 146 13.89 -11.45 -2.92
N GLU A 147 15.09 -10.91 -2.71
CA GLU A 147 15.57 -10.53 -1.39
C GLU A 147 14.70 -9.45 -0.76
N LYS A 148 14.36 -8.40 -1.52
CA LYS A 148 13.51 -7.30 -1.05
C LYS A 148 12.11 -7.80 -0.70
N PHE A 149 11.57 -8.68 -1.51
CA PHE A 149 10.26 -9.28 -1.27
C PHE A 149 10.26 -10.10 0.03
N CYS A 150 11.26 -10.94 0.21
CA CYS A 150 11.39 -11.75 1.43
C CYS A 150 11.62 -10.90 2.67
N GLN A 151 12.41 -9.84 2.56
CA GLN A 151 12.65 -8.89 3.66
C GLN A 151 11.34 -8.22 4.10
N TYR A 152 10.50 -7.85 3.15
CA TYR A 152 9.21 -7.23 3.46
C TYR A 152 8.34 -8.17 4.31
N PHE A 153 8.24 -9.43 3.92
CA PHE A 153 7.43 -10.41 4.64
C PHE A 153 8.12 -11.02 5.86
N ALA A 154 9.39 -10.69 6.09
CA ALA A 154 10.09 -11.04 7.32
C ALA A 154 9.83 -10.04 8.44
N ASP A 155 9.36 -8.85 8.11
CA ASP A 155 9.05 -7.79 9.08
C ASP A 155 7.68 -8.07 9.71
N GLU A 156 7.65 -8.25 11.02
CA GLU A 156 6.44 -8.56 11.76
C GLU A 156 5.37 -7.47 11.63
N ASP A 157 5.78 -6.21 11.60
CA ASP A 157 4.85 -5.09 11.41
C ASP A 157 4.16 -5.16 10.06
N ASN A 158 4.91 -5.47 9.01
CA ASN A 158 4.36 -5.61 7.68
C ASN A 158 3.36 -6.76 7.59
N ILE A 159 3.68 -7.90 8.22
CA ILE A 159 2.79 -9.06 8.27
C ILE A 159 1.51 -8.72 9.02
N LYS A 160 1.62 -8.04 10.15
CA LYS A 160 0.47 -7.63 10.96
C LYS A 160 -0.45 -6.69 10.19
N LYS A 161 0.13 -5.71 9.50
CA LYS A 161 -0.63 -4.78 8.66
C LYS A 161 -1.30 -5.50 7.49
N LEU A 162 -0.62 -6.45 6.89
CA LEU A 162 -1.17 -7.28 5.83
C LEU A 162 -2.33 -8.13 6.32
N ASP A 163 -2.19 -8.77 7.47
CA ASP A 163 -3.27 -9.58 8.06
C ASP A 163 -4.51 -8.73 8.32
N ASN A 164 -4.34 -7.52 8.83
CA ASN A 164 -5.44 -6.59 9.04
C ASN A 164 -6.11 -6.21 7.72
N LEU A 165 -5.31 -5.96 6.69
CA LEU A 165 -5.81 -5.63 5.36
C LEU A 165 -6.57 -6.79 4.73
N LEU A 166 -6.06 -8.01 4.87
CA LEU A 166 -6.70 -9.21 4.31
C LEU A 166 -8.08 -9.48 4.91
N LYS A 167 -8.34 -8.98 6.10
CA LYS A 167 -9.68 -9.07 6.72
C LYS A 167 -10.69 -8.17 6.02
N GLU A 168 -10.22 -7.14 5.34
CA GLU A 168 -11.08 -6.13 4.70
C GLU A 168 -11.36 -6.43 3.23
N VAL A 169 -10.58 -7.30 2.60
CA VAL A 169 -10.72 -7.67 1.18
C VAL A 169 -11.19 -9.11 1.03
N ASN A 170 -11.80 -9.38 -0.12
CA ASN A 170 -12.33 -10.71 -0.43
C ASN A 170 -11.29 -11.62 -1.09
#